data_34d0a6c7cc57e47fdda7eb46f8e83cab
#
_entry.id   34d0a6c7cc57e47fdda7eb46f8e83cab
#
_cell.length_a   1.000
_cell.length_b   1.000
_cell.length_c   1.000
_cell.angle_alpha   90.00
_cell.angle_beta   90.00
_cell.angle_gamma   90.00
#
_symmetry.space_group_name_H-M   'P 1'
#
loop_
_entity.id
_entity.type
_entity.pdbx_description
1 polymer ?
#
loop_
_entity_poly.entity_id
_entity_poly.type
_entity_poly.pdbx_seq_one_letter_code
_entity_poly.pdbx_strand_id
1 'polypeptide(L)'
;MTGKVRVAVVFGGRSTEHAVSCASAGLVLSAIDRDRYDVLPIGIAADGRWVLTSGDPGRLSLSAGSEPSVEAVAVPGTEIVPRAGSLSVSSPGSVPRDLGEVDVVLPLLHGTFGEDGTIQGLLEMTGTRYAGAGVLASAAGMDKEYMKLIIAARGLPVGRYVVVRDRDWSSGLVERKRVLDDIAELGWPVYVKPARGGSSIGITRVTGFAGLEEAIEAARVHDPKVLVEAAVDGLEIECAVLEGLDGGPPEASVPGQVVVDTGSAFYDFEAKYLASGTFMTIPAPLPAAAAERVRRLACAVFDAISCEGLARVDFFYTRAGDVLVNEINTMPGMTPASAFPMMWAATGLPLPQLIDRIIQTALRKGPGPRLPSAAECYFLPSGFSPLTRALKSAPARNFGTALLGTWMVAPVAGLRAVRAGRSLFSKTPNPVMATLSPFATADWMVSSTAFTASVADFLSPSRPEIASIRSRLFMFTPALPPQVAWAPILRYEAANPSYL
;
A
#
# COMPACT_ATOMS: atom_id res chain seq x y z
N MET A 1 37.32 -3.11 -2.21
CA MET A 1 36.49 -4.28 -1.88
C MET A 1 35.06 -3.77 -1.85
N THR A 2 34.26 -4.05 -2.87
CA THR A 2 32.82 -3.79 -2.83
C THR A 2 32.25 -4.74 -1.80
N GLY A 3 31.76 -4.21 -0.67
CA GLY A 3 31.11 -5.02 0.35
C GLY A 3 29.91 -5.77 -0.24
N LYS A 4 29.50 -6.90 0.39
CA LYS A 4 28.25 -7.58 0.03
C LYS A 4 27.07 -6.64 0.25
N VAL A 5 26.07 -6.73 -0.62
CA VAL A 5 24.79 -6.01 -0.44
C VAL A 5 24.08 -6.61 0.78
N ARG A 6 23.64 -5.75 1.69
CA ARG A 6 22.97 -6.16 2.92
C ARG A 6 21.46 -6.20 2.74
N VAL A 7 20.90 -7.41 2.84
CA VAL A 7 19.47 -7.69 2.60
C VAL A 7 18.79 -8.10 3.90
N ALA A 8 17.81 -7.33 4.35
CA ALA A 8 16.93 -7.76 5.42
C ALA A 8 15.77 -8.57 4.85
N VAL A 9 15.70 -9.84 5.17
CA VAL A 9 14.57 -10.71 4.82
C VAL A 9 13.57 -10.65 5.96
N VAL A 10 12.40 -10.05 5.71
CA VAL A 10 11.35 -9.82 6.73
C VAL A 10 10.21 -10.79 6.49
N PHE A 11 9.79 -11.53 7.53
CA PHE A 11 8.77 -12.57 7.42
C PHE A 11 7.93 -12.74 8.70
N GLY A 12 6.87 -13.56 8.65
CA GLY A 12 5.92 -13.75 9.73
C GLY A 12 4.73 -12.80 9.63
N GLY A 13 4.55 -11.93 10.63
CA GLY A 13 3.51 -10.90 10.63
C GLY A 13 2.24 -11.29 11.38
N ARG A 14 1.37 -10.30 11.59
CA ARG A 14 0.07 -10.44 12.28
C ARG A 14 -1.04 -10.83 11.30
N SER A 15 -0.80 -11.80 10.45
CA SER A 15 -1.73 -12.23 9.42
C SER A 15 -2.08 -13.70 9.64
N THR A 16 -3.21 -14.11 9.08
CA THR A 16 -3.61 -15.54 9.04
C THR A 16 -2.66 -16.36 8.17
N GLU A 17 -1.80 -15.70 7.38
CA GLU A 17 -0.82 -16.34 6.50
C GLU A 17 0.60 -16.35 7.11
N HIS A 18 0.71 -16.19 8.45
CA HIS A 18 1.99 -16.18 9.19
C HIS A 18 2.87 -17.39 8.86
N ALA A 19 2.30 -18.59 8.88
CA ALA A 19 3.03 -19.83 8.61
C ALA A 19 3.52 -19.89 7.15
N VAL A 20 2.73 -19.43 6.19
CA VAL A 20 3.12 -19.35 4.76
C VAL A 20 4.25 -18.37 4.58
N SER A 21 4.21 -17.23 5.27
CA SER A 21 5.29 -16.23 5.28
C SER A 21 6.60 -16.82 5.84
N CYS A 22 6.54 -17.56 6.93
CA CYS A 22 7.69 -18.26 7.49
C CYS A 22 8.26 -19.30 6.51
N ALA A 23 7.40 -20.09 5.86
CA ALA A 23 7.82 -21.08 4.87
C ALA A 23 8.43 -20.44 3.61
N SER A 24 7.86 -19.32 3.15
CA SER A 24 8.43 -18.50 2.06
C SER A 24 9.85 -18.03 2.41
N ALA A 25 10.04 -17.55 3.64
CA ALA A 25 11.36 -17.15 4.13
C ALA A 25 12.33 -18.33 4.18
N GLY A 26 11.88 -19.50 4.63
CA GLY A 26 12.69 -20.72 4.66
C GLY A 26 13.26 -21.06 3.28
N LEU A 27 12.41 -21.05 2.25
CA LEU A 27 12.86 -21.31 0.87
C LEU A 27 13.82 -20.22 0.37
N VAL A 28 13.49 -18.95 0.55
CA VAL A 28 14.34 -17.84 0.10
C VAL A 28 15.69 -17.86 0.82
N LEU A 29 15.71 -18.05 2.14
CA LEU A 29 16.94 -18.13 2.94
C LEU A 29 17.84 -19.31 2.56
N SER A 30 17.26 -20.40 2.04
CA SER A 30 18.01 -21.56 1.55
C SER A 30 18.63 -21.33 0.16
N ALA A 31 18.01 -20.47 -0.66
CA ALA A 31 18.35 -20.29 -2.07
C ALA A 31 19.11 -18.98 -2.38
N ILE A 32 19.07 -17.99 -1.48
CA ILE A 32 19.74 -16.70 -1.67
C ILE A 32 21.26 -16.86 -1.69
N ASP A 33 21.93 -16.22 -2.64
CA ASP A 33 23.38 -16.27 -2.83
C ASP A 33 24.11 -15.51 -1.70
N ARG A 34 24.67 -16.30 -0.76
CA ARG A 34 25.42 -15.77 0.40
C ARG A 34 26.79 -15.19 0.02
N ASP A 35 27.28 -15.46 -1.15
CA ASP A 35 28.53 -14.85 -1.62
C ASP A 35 28.32 -13.42 -2.08
N ARG A 36 27.12 -13.09 -2.59
CA ARG A 36 26.71 -11.74 -3.03
C ARG A 36 26.03 -10.94 -1.94
N TYR A 37 25.28 -11.59 -1.05
CA TYR A 37 24.39 -10.96 -0.09
C TYR A 37 24.79 -11.25 1.36
N ASP A 38 24.86 -10.20 2.19
CA ASP A 38 24.86 -10.28 3.65
C ASP A 38 23.40 -10.25 4.13
N VAL A 39 22.89 -11.40 4.58
CA VAL A 39 21.47 -11.58 4.84
C VAL A 39 21.16 -11.49 6.31
N LEU A 40 20.24 -10.57 6.64
CA LEU A 40 19.72 -10.33 7.98
C LEU A 40 18.28 -10.87 8.07
N PRO A 41 18.03 -12.04 8.67
CA PRO A 41 16.70 -12.59 8.79
C PRO A 41 15.96 -11.94 9.98
N ILE A 42 14.80 -11.33 9.71
CA ILE A 42 13.99 -10.60 10.67
C ILE A 42 12.60 -11.21 10.69
N GLY A 43 12.15 -11.64 11.85
CA GLY A 43 10.80 -12.13 12.07
C GLY A 43 9.90 -11.06 12.66
N ILE A 44 8.64 -11.00 12.21
CA ILE A 44 7.56 -10.29 12.89
C ILE A 44 6.69 -11.36 13.54
N ALA A 45 6.71 -11.40 14.85
CA ALA A 45 5.91 -12.36 15.65
C ALA A 45 4.40 -12.08 15.48
N ALA A 46 3.57 -13.06 15.85
CA ALA A 46 2.11 -12.93 15.75
C ALA A 46 1.53 -11.77 16.60
N ASP A 47 2.23 -11.36 17.65
CA ASP A 47 1.89 -10.20 18.48
C ASP A 47 2.35 -8.84 17.87
N GLY A 48 3.13 -8.88 16.79
CA GLY A 48 3.63 -7.72 16.07
C GLY A 48 5.03 -7.26 16.45
N ARG A 49 5.70 -7.93 17.38
CA ARG A 49 7.11 -7.62 17.74
C ARG A 49 8.04 -8.04 16.61
N TRP A 50 8.97 -7.17 16.27
CA TRP A 50 10.04 -7.47 15.33
C TRP A 50 11.23 -8.04 16.10
N VAL A 51 11.76 -9.18 15.67
CA VAL A 51 12.84 -9.88 16.35
C VAL A 51 13.92 -10.35 15.37
N LEU A 52 15.16 -10.41 15.83
CA LEU A 52 16.19 -11.15 15.10
C LEU A 52 15.86 -12.63 15.15
N THR A 53 16.15 -13.33 14.06
CA THR A 53 15.95 -14.77 13.98
C THR A 53 17.25 -15.46 13.59
N SER A 54 17.32 -16.77 13.87
CA SER A 54 18.45 -17.59 13.41
C SER A 54 18.48 -17.72 11.88
N GLY A 55 17.34 -17.52 11.22
CA GLY A 55 17.21 -17.72 9.77
C GLY A 55 17.43 -19.18 9.36
N ASP A 56 17.21 -20.14 10.24
CA ASP A 56 17.35 -21.57 9.95
C ASP A 56 16.21 -22.05 9.04
N PRO A 57 16.50 -22.35 7.74
CA PRO A 57 15.47 -22.74 6.79
C PRO A 57 14.76 -24.04 7.16
N GLY A 58 15.46 -24.95 7.86
CA GLY A 58 14.89 -26.24 8.27
C GLY A 58 13.76 -26.10 9.28
N ARG A 59 13.82 -25.06 10.13
CA ARG A 59 12.79 -24.75 11.12
C ARG A 59 11.67 -23.87 10.58
N LEU A 60 11.83 -23.35 9.37
CA LEU A 60 10.87 -22.51 8.67
C LEU A 60 10.11 -23.26 7.56
N SER A 61 10.28 -24.59 7.47
CA SER A 61 9.58 -25.40 6.48
C SER A 61 8.20 -25.85 6.95
N LEU A 62 7.22 -25.82 6.05
CA LEU A 62 5.92 -26.45 6.28
C LEU A 62 6.09 -27.97 6.33
N SER A 63 5.57 -28.61 7.36
CA SER A 63 5.54 -30.06 7.47
C SER A 63 4.21 -30.52 8.07
N ALA A 64 3.78 -31.74 7.73
CA ALA A 64 2.54 -32.29 8.25
C ALA A 64 2.54 -32.28 9.79
N GLY A 65 1.59 -31.55 10.38
CA GLY A 65 1.42 -31.44 11.83
C GLY A 65 2.30 -30.40 12.53
N SER A 66 3.07 -29.58 11.80
CA SER A 66 3.85 -28.46 12.37
C SER A 66 3.82 -27.25 11.45
N GLU A 67 3.22 -26.18 11.92
CA GLU A 67 3.26 -24.88 11.24
C GLU A 67 4.51 -24.11 11.69
N PRO A 68 5.31 -23.58 10.75
CA PRO A 68 6.46 -22.76 11.09
C PRO A 68 6.02 -21.42 11.69
N SER A 69 6.77 -20.96 12.68
CA SER A 69 6.51 -19.65 13.30
C SER A 69 7.80 -18.88 13.55
N VAL A 70 7.69 -17.58 13.72
CA VAL A 70 8.80 -16.70 14.07
C VAL A 70 9.37 -17.07 15.42
N GLU A 71 8.53 -17.45 16.38
CA GLU A 71 8.93 -17.82 17.74
C GLU A 71 9.88 -19.01 17.74
N ALA A 72 9.72 -19.95 16.78
CA ALA A 72 10.58 -21.13 16.67
C ALA A 72 12.04 -20.79 16.31
N VAL A 73 12.28 -19.66 15.64
CA VAL A 73 13.59 -19.22 15.16
C VAL A 73 14.07 -17.92 15.80
N ALA A 74 13.27 -17.28 16.64
CA ALA A 74 13.60 -16.02 17.30
C ALA A 74 14.87 -16.15 18.18
N VAL A 75 15.73 -15.13 18.11
CA VAL A 75 16.84 -14.99 19.05
C VAL A 75 16.31 -14.35 20.33
N PRO A 76 16.38 -15.02 21.47
CA PRO A 76 15.79 -14.51 22.71
C PRO A 76 16.32 -13.13 23.10
N GLY A 77 15.43 -12.26 23.58
CA GLY A 77 15.78 -10.95 24.09
C GLY A 77 16.22 -9.94 23.02
N THR A 78 15.93 -10.20 21.75
CA THR A 78 16.22 -9.26 20.67
C THR A 78 14.93 -8.67 20.11
N GLU A 79 14.74 -7.38 20.30
CA GLU A 79 13.64 -6.64 19.66
C GLU A 79 14.25 -5.62 18.68
N ILE A 80 13.68 -5.55 17.47
CA ILE A 80 14.16 -4.66 16.42
C ILE A 80 13.24 -3.46 16.34
N VAL A 81 13.85 -2.28 16.33
CA VAL A 81 13.16 -1.02 16.08
C VAL A 81 13.64 -0.47 14.73
N PRO A 82 12.76 -0.39 13.73
CA PRO A 82 13.08 0.27 12.47
C PRO A 82 13.36 1.75 12.68
N ARG A 83 14.41 2.26 12.04
CA ARG A 83 14.78 3.69 12.00
C ARG A 83 15.06 4.11 10.58
N ALA A 84 15.12 5.42 10.34
CA ALA A 84 15.48 5.94 9.02
C ALA A 84 16.82 5.37 8.55
N GLY A 85 16.79 4.54 7.50
CA GLY A 85 17.96 3.93 6.86
C GLY A 85 18.69 2.86 7.68
N SER A 86 18.25 2.54 8.92
CA SER A 86 18.92 1.55 9.77
C SER A 86 17.96 0.74 10.64
N LEU A 87 18.46 -0.36 11.18
CA LEU A 87 17.75 -1.20 12.14
C LEU A 87 18.55 -1.23 13.45
N SER A 88 17.87 -1.07 14.57
CA SER A 88 18.51 -1.21 15.88
C SER A 88 17.87 -2.33 16.69
N VAL A 89 18.70 -3.12 17.39
CA VAL A 89 18.24 -4.12 18.35
C VAL A 89 18.16 -3.48 19.72
N SER A 90 17.03 -3.65 20.37
CA SER A 90 16.83 -3.37 21.78
C SER A 90 16.72 -4.68 22.54
N SER A 91 17.45 -4.82 23.64
CA SER A 91 17.30 -5.93 24.57
C SER A 91 16.99 -5.35 25.95
N PRO A 92 16.12 -6.00 26.76
CA PRO A 92 15.80 -5.51 28.08
C PRO A 92 17.05 -5.28 28.92
N GLY A 93 17.20 -4.06 29.46
CA GLY A 93 18.34 -3.68 30.31
C GLY A 93 19.66 -3.37 29.57
N SER A 94 19.66 -3.33 28.23
CA SER A 94 20.84 -2.97 27.43
C SER A 94 20.62 -1.68 26.63
N VAL A 95 21.72 -1.01 26.27
CA VAL A 95 21.68 0.09 25.31
C VAL A 95 21.34 -0.48 23.93
N PRO A 96 20.41 0.12 23.16
CA PRO A 96 20.10 -0.33 21.83
C PRO A 96 21.36 -0.43 20.95
N ARG A 97 21.59 -1.60 20.36
CA ARG A 97 22.72 -1.83 19.44
C ARG A 97 22.25 -1.56 18.01
N ASP A 98 22.96 -0.71 17.31
CA ASP A 98 22.76 -0.52 15.88
C ASP A 98 23.21 -1.79 15.13
N LEU A 99 22.34 -2.31 14.29
CA LEU A 99 22.65 -3.41 13.37
C LEU A 99 23.33 -2.95 12.09
N GLY A 100 23.43 -1.62 11.91
CA GLY A 100 23.94 -0.99 10.72
C GLY A 100 22.88 -0.75 9.65
N GLU A 101 23.32 -0.13 8.57
CA GLU A 101 22.47 0.16 7.41
C GLU A 101 22.08 -1.12 6.68
N VAL A 102 20.87 -1.12 6.13
CA VAL A 102 20.34 -2.16 5.26
C VAL A 102 20.17 -1.56 3.87
N ASP A 103 20.76 -2.20 2.87
CA ASP A 103 20.68 -1.71 1.49
C ASP A 103 19.28 -1.90 0.91
N VAL A 104 18.63 -3.03 1.26
CA VAL A 104 17.29 -3.38 0.79
C VAL A 104 16.57 -4.33 1.75
N VAL A 105 15.27 -4.15 1.89
CA VAL A 105 14.36 -5.09 2.58
C VAL A 105 13.68 -5.97 1.54
N LEU A 106 13.70 -7.28 1.76
CA LEU A 106 12.88 -8.25 1.03
C LEU A 106 11.74 -8.69 1.95
N PRO A 107 10.55 -8.07 1.85
CA PRO A 107 9.40 -8.46 2.64
C PRO A 107 8.78 -9.72 2.03
N LEU A 108 8.67 -10.78 2.82
CA LEU A 108 7.98 -12.03 2.47
C LEU A 108 6.74 -12.17 3.36
N LEU A 109 5.98 -11.07 3.44
CA LEU A 109 4.78 -10.96 4.26
C LEU A 109 3.55 -11.10 3.39
N HIS A 110 2.65 -12.02 3.75
CA HIS A 110 1.44 -12.30 2.99
C HIS A 110 0.20 -11.80 3.72
N GLY A 111 -0.82 -11.41 2.96
CA GLY A 111 -2.10 -10.93 3.46
C GLY A 111 -2.02 -9.56 4.13
N THR A 112 -2.85 -9.38 5.16
CA THR A 112 -2.99 -8.11 5.90
C THR A 112 -1.66 -7.67 6.52
N PHE A 113 -1.38 -6.37 6.46
CA PHE A 113 -0.13 -5.70 6.86
C PHE A 113 1.08 -6.02 5.96
N GLY A 114 1.02 -7.07 5.13
CA GLY A 114 2.09 -7.45 4.20
C GLY A 114 1.85 -6.95 2.77
N GLU A 115 0.61 -7.10 2.27
CA GLU A 115 0.23 -6.82 0.89
C GLU A 115 -0.76 -5.66 0.75
N ASP A 116 -1.06 -4.92 1.82
CA ASP A 116 -2.07 -3.86 1.86
C ASP A 116 -1.49 -2.43 1.86
N GLY A 117 -0.20 -2.28 1.67
CA GLY A 117 0.50 -0.99 1.69
C GLY A 117 1.03 -0.58 3.06
N THR A 118 0.71 -1.31 4.14
CA THR A 118 1.09 -0.94 5.51
C THR A 118 2.61 -1.04 5.73
N ILE A 119 3.22 -2.19 5.44
CA ILE A 119 4.67 -2.37 5.56
C ILE A 119 5.42 -1.48 4.55
N GLN A 120 4.89 -1.34 3.35
CA GLN A 120 5.45 -0.50 2.30
C GLN A 120 5.51 0.95 2.77
N GLY A 121 4.41 1.47 3.35
CA GLY A 121 4.37 2.82 3.93
C GLY A 121 5.36 3.04 5.07
N LEU A 122 5.55 2.04 5.94
CA LEU A 122 6.58 2.09 6.99
C LEU A 122 7.98 2.20 6.38
N LEU A 123 8.28 1.40 5.36
CA LEU A 123 9.58 1.39 4.71
C LEU A 123 9.84 2.68 3.92
N GLU A 124 8.83 3.25 3.25
CA GLU A 124 8.92 4.55 2.59
C GLU A 124 9.17 5.69 3.60
N MET A 125 8.45 5.70 4.72
CA MET A 125 8.64 6.71 5.77
C MET A 125 10.03 6.65 6.40
N THR A 126 10.65 5.47 6.45
CA THR A 126 12.01 5.30 6.95
C THR A 126 13.08 5.50 5.87
N GLY A 127 12.70 5.75 4.62
CA GLY A 127 13.62 5.89 3.49
C GLY A 127 14.37 4.61 3.15
N THR A 128 13.81 3.45 3.49
CA THR A 128 14.42 2.14 3.29
C THR A 128 13.95 1.55 1.96
N ARG A 129 14.88 1.13 1.10
CA ARG A 129 14.53 0.42 -0.15
C ARG A 129 13.92 -0.94 0.19
N TYR A 130 12.94 -1.35 -0.60
CA TYR A 130 12.32 -2.67 -0.46
C TYR A 130 11.97 -3.28 -1.81
N ALA A 131 11.91 -4.60 -1.84
CA ALA A 131 11.48 -5.36 -3.00
C ALA A 131 9.96 -5.52 -3.01
N GLY A 132 9.37 -5.48 -4.19
CA GLY A 132 7.93 -5.67 -4.38
C GLY A 132 7.18 -4.38 -4.71
N ALA A 133 5.86 -4.49 -4.66
CA ALA A 133 4.93 -3.43 -5.00
C ALA A 133 4.97 -2.26 -4.02
N GLY A 134 4.77 -1.05 -4.51
CA GLY A 134 4.65 0.15 -3.69
C GLY A 134 3.30 0.25 -2.95
N VAL A 135 3.16 1.31 -2.14
CA VAL A 135 1.97 1.53 -1.30
C VAL A 135 0.67 1.49 -2.09
N LEU A 136 0.61 2.24 -3.22
CA LEU A 136 -0.61 2.32 -4.02
C LEU A 136 -1.01 0.96 -4.60
N ALA A 137 -0.08 0.27 -5.23
CA ALA A 137 -0.34 -1.01 -5.87
C ALA A 137 -0.74 -2.08 -4.85
N SER A 138 -0.09 -2.12 -3.70
CA SER A 138 -0.42 -3.03 -2.60
C SER A 138 -1.83 -2.76 -2.06
N ALA A 139 -2.15 -1.51 -1.72
CA ALA A 139 -3.46 -1.16 -1.19
C ALA A 139 -4.59 -1.39 -2.20
N ALA A 140 -4.37 -1.02 -3.47
CA ALA A 140 -5.35 -1.22 -4.53
C ALA A 140 -5.51 -2.70 -4.91
N GLY A 141 -4.42 -3.47 -4.94
CA GLY A 141 -4.43 -4.91 -5.23
C GLY A 141 -5.15 -5.72 -4.15
N MET A 142 -4.97 -5.36 -2.88
CA MET A 142 -5.63 -6.03 -1.76
C MET A 142 -7.15 -5.83 -1.77
N ASP A 143 -7.63 -4.66 -2.16
CA ASP A 143 -9.06 -4.35 -2.17
C ASP A 143 -9.70 -4.74 -3.51
N LYS A 144 -10.42 -5.85 -3.53
CA LYS A 144 -11.02 -6.44 -4.74
C LYS A 144 -11.96 -5.50 -5.50
N GLU A 145 -12.64 -4.57 -4.80
CA GLU A 145 -13.46 -3.56 -5.46
C GLU A 145 -12.58 -2.58 -6.24
N TYR A 146 -11.60 -1.97 -5.57
CA TYR A 146 -10.76 -0.95 -6.20
C TYR A 146 -9.86 -1.54 -7.27
N MET A 147 -9.33 -2.73 -7.04
CA MET A 147 -8.59 -3.48 -8.04
C MET A 147 -9.42 -3.67 -9.33
N LYS A 148 -10.65 -4.21 -9.22
CA LYS A 148 -11.52 -4.42 -10.39
C LYS A 148 -11.94 -3.11 -11.05
N LEU A 149 -12.19 -2.04 -10.27
CA LEU A 149 -12.50 -0.71 -10.81
C LEU A 149 -11.35 -0.16 -11.65
N ILE A 150 -10.11 -0.25 -11.15
CA ILE A 150 -8.92 0.24 -11.87
C ILE A 150 -8.70 -0.57 -13.15
N ILE A 151 -8.77 -1.90 -13.05
CA ILE A 151 -8.58 -2.82 -14.18
C ILE A 151 -9.64 -2.56 -15.27
N ALA A 152 -10.91 -2.46 -14.88
CA ALA A 152 -12.01 -2.16 -15.81
C ALA A 152 -11.88 -0.77 -16.45
N ALA A 153 -11.45 0.25 -15.70
CA ALA A 153 -11.20 1.59 -16.22
C ALA A 153 -10.08 1.64 -17.27
N ARG A 154 -9.17 0.65 -17.24
CA ARG A 154 -8.14 0.45 -18.27
C ARG A 154 -8.62 -0.40 -19.46
N GLY A 155 -9.91 -0.76 -19.50
CA GLY A 155 -10.48 -1.58 -20.55
C GLY A 155 -10.09 -3.06 -20.48
N LEU A 156 -9.55 -3.52 -19.35
CA LEU A 156 -9.17 -4.92 -19.14
C LEU A 156 -10.38 -5.72 -18.63
N PRO A 157 -10.53 -6.98 -19.05
CA PRO A 157 -11.70 -7.80 -18.77
C PRO A 157 -11.72 -8.29 -17.31
N VAL A 158 -12.79 -7.99 -16.58
CA VAL A 158 -13.06 -8.50 -15.23
C VAL A 158 -14.40 -9.22 -15.18
N GLY A 159 -14.55 -10.16 -14.25
CA GLY A 159 -15.83 -10.82 -13.98
C GLY A 159 -16.88 -9.82 -13.42
N ARG A 160 -18.18 -10.13 -13.61
CA ARG A 160 -19.28 -9.34 -13.06
C ARG A 160 -19.32 -9.47 -11.54
N TYR A 161 -19.61 -8.36 -10.85
CA TYR A 161 -19.68 -8.34 -9.38
C TYR A 161 -20.62 -7.26 -8.87
N VAL A 162 -21.05 -7.41 -7.61
CA VAL A 162 -21.78 -6.43 -6.82
C VAL A 162 -21.02 -6.20 -5.53
N VAL A 163 -20.92 -4.94 -5.10
CA VAL A 163 -20.31 -4.55 -3.82
C VAL A 163 -21.37 -4.32 -2.79
N VAL A 164 -21.28 -5.04 -1.67
CA VAL A 164 -22.13 -4.87 -0.49
C VAL A 164 -21.36 -4.06 0.55
N ARG A 165 -21.72 -2.79 0.72
CA ARG A 165 -21.15 -1.93 1.75
C ARG A 165 -21.95 -2.01 3.03
N ASP A 166 -21.29 -1.90 4.16
CA ASP A 166 -21.93 -1.95 5.48
C ASP A 166 -23.08 -0.94 5.60
N ARG A 167 -22.86 0.30 5.13
CA ARG A 167 -23.90 1.34 5.16
C ARG A 167 -25.16 0.94 4.35
N ASP A 168 -24.99 0.32 3.18
CA ASP A 168 -26.09 -0.03 2.28
C ASP A 168 -26.84 -1.27 2.82
N TRP A 169 -26.11 -2.19 3.46
CA TRP A 169 -26.66 -3.40 4.06
C TRP A 169 -27.38 -3.16 5.39
N SER A 170 -26.91 -2.21 6.19
CA SER A 170 -27.39 -1.90 7.53
C SER A 170 -28.45 -0.76 7.55
N SER A 171 -28.62 0.01 6.45
CA SER A 171 -29.44 1.23 6.44
C SER A 171 -30.96 0.99 6.34
N GLY A 172 -31.41 -0.23 6.07
CA GLY A 172 -32.82 -0.56 6.05
C GLY A 172 -33.24 -1.55 4.96
N LEU A 173 -34.54 -1.91 4.96
CA LEU A 173 -35.07 -2.96 4.07
C LEU A 173 -35.05 -2.58 2.59
N VAL A 174 -35.14 -1.30 2.26
CA VAL A 174 -35.22 -0.82 0.87
C VAL A 174 -33.84 -0.95 0.19
N GLU A 175 -32.80 -0.43 0.84
CA GLU A 175 -31.43 -0.48 0.36
C GLU A 175 -30.95 -1.92 0.29
N ARG A 176 -31.23 -2.71 1.33
CA ARG A 176 -30.89 -4.14 1.37
C ARG A 176 -31.57 -4.89 0.22
N LYS A 177 -32.86 -4.64 -0.02
CA LYS A 177 -33.59 -5.26 -1.14
C LYS A 177 -32.93 -4.90 -2.47
N ARG A 178 -32.54 -3.64 -2.69
CA ARG A 178 -31.86 -3.23 -3.92
C ARG A 178 -30.55 -4.00 -4.11
N VAL A 179 -29.74 -4.15 -3.07
CA VAL A 179 -28.50 -4.94 -3.13
C VAL A 179 -28.78 -6.39 -3.50
N LEU A 180 -29.84 -7.00 -2.93
CA LEU A 180 -30.23 -8.37 -3.24
C LEU A 180 -30.72 -8.51 -4.70
N ASP A 181 -31.46 -7.53 -5.21
CA ASP A 181 -31.93 -7.49 -6.60
C ASP A 181 -30.73 -7.36 -7.56
N ASP A 182 -29.76 -6.46 -7.26
CA ASP A 182 -28.51 -6.31 -8.06
C ASP A 182 -27.69 -7.61 -8.08
N ILE A 183 -27.63 -8.35 -6.95
CA ILE A 183 -26.96 -9.64 -6.88
C ILE A 183 -27.68 -10.69 -7.74
N ALA A 184 -29.00 -10.68 -7.72
CA ALA A 184 -29.77 -11.63 -8.53
C ALA A 184 -29.55 -11.47 -10.05
N GLU A 185 -29.24 -10.25 -10.50
CA GLU A 185 -28.89 -9.96 -11.90
C GLU A 185 -27.54 -10.58 -12.33
N LEU A 186 -26.67 -10.95 -11.37
CA LEU A 186 -25.43 -11.67 -11.69
C LEU A 186 -25.70 -13.07 -12.23
N GLY A 187 -26.84 -13.67 -11.87
CA GLY A 187 -27.14 -15.08 -12.09
C GLY A 187 -26.52 -15.97 -11.01
N TRP A 188 -26.88 -17.25 -11.03
CA TRP A 188 -26.42 -18.22 -10.03
C TRP A 188 -25.54 -19.31 -10.67
N PRO A 189 -24.55 -19.85 -9.94
CA PRO A 189 -24.16 -19.50 -8.59
C PRO A 189 -23.37 -18.20 -8.52
N VAL A 190 -23.23 -17.63 -7.29
CA VAL A 190 -22.35 -16.51 -6.97
C VAL A 190 -21.35 -16.91 -5.88
N TYR A 191 -20.25 -16.17 -5.80
CA TYR A 191 -19.26 -16.27 -4.73
C TYR A 191 -19.30 -15.01 -3.88
N VAL A 192 -19.63 -15.17 -2.60
CA VAL A 192 -19.62 -14.12 -1.59
C VAL A 192 -18.28 -14.13 -0.88
N LYS A 193 -17.57 -13.01 -0.84
CA LYS A 193 -16.22 -12.93 -0.25
C LYS A 193 -15.94 -11.57 0.39
N PRO A 194 -15.10 -11.50 1.44
CA PRO A 194 -14.58 -10.25 1.96
C PRO A 194 -13.87 -9.47 0.85
N ALA A 195 -14.00 -8.14 0.82
CA ALA A 195 -13.35 -7.32 -0.21
C ALA A 195 -11.83 -7.31 -0.04
N ARG A 196 -11.34 -7.32 1.22
CA ARG A 196 -9.93 -7.34 1.60
C ARG A 196 -9.64 -8.61 2.39
N GLY A 197 -9.00 -9.55 1.77
CA GLY A 197 -8.65 -10.83 2.36
C GLY A 197 -8.01 -11.75 1.33
N GLY A 198 -7.09 -12.59 1.77
CA GLY A 198 -6.39 -13.58 0.98
C GLY A 198 -6.84 -15.01 1.31
N SER A 199 -6.17 -15.99 0.70
CA SER A 199 -6.24 -17.42 1.04
C SER A 199 -7.64 -18.03 1.13
N SER A 200 -8.60 -17.50 0.36
CA SER A 200 -9.99 -17.95 0.31
C SER A 200 -10.76 -17.89 1.64
N ILE A 201 -10.27 -17.17 2.65
CA ILE A 201 -10.92 -17.03 3.96
C ILE A 201 -12.22 -16.23 3.82
N GLY A 202 -13.32 -16.78 4.38
CA GLY A 202 -14.63 -16.15 4.37
C GLY A 202 -15.34 -16.18 3.02
N ILE A 203 -14.90 -17.02 2.06
CA ILE A 203 -15.57 -17.21 0.76
C ILE A 203 -16.67 -18.27 0.88
N THR A 204 -17.85 -17.94 0.39
CA THR A 204 -18.99 -18.84 0.34
C THR A 204 -19.59 -18.89 -1.07
N ARG A 205 -19.77 -20.09 -1.63
CA ARG A 205 -20.50 -20.31 -2.88
C ARG A 205 -22.00 -20.43 -2.59
N VAL A 206 -22.80 -19.61 -3.24
CA VAL A 206 -24.26 -19.55 -3.05
C VAL A 206 -24.97 -19.84 -4.37
N THR A 207 -25.96 -20.72 -4.35
CA THR A 207 -26.64 -21.22 -5.55
C THR A 207 -28.04 -20.62 -5.77
N GLY A 208 -28.49 -19.73 -4.90
CA GLY A 208 -29.78 -19.08 -4.95
C GLY A 208 -29.96 -18.11 -3.78
N PHE A 209 -31.13 -17.51 -3.65
CA PHE A 209 -31.41 -16.58 -2.54
C PHE A 209 -31.29 -17.24 -1.16
N ALA A 210 -31.59 -18.54 -1.07
CA ALA A 210 -31.38 -19.27 0.18
C ALA A 210 -29.92 -19.30 0.57
N GLY A 211 -29.60 -18.83 1.78
CA GLY A 211 -28.22 -18.74 2.30
C GLY A 211 -27.42 -17.53 1.85
N LEU A 212 -27.94 -16.65 0.96
CA LEU A 212 -27.22 -15.47 0.48
C LEU A 212 -26.95 -14.48 1.62
N GLU A 213 -27.97 -14.15 2.43
CA GLU A 213 -27.81 -13.22 3.53
C GLU A 213 -26.87 -13.78 4.60
N GLU A 214 -26.95 -15.07 4.91
CA GLU A 214 -26.02 -15.75 5.84
C GLU A 214 -24.59 -15.70 5.33
N ALA A 215 -24.38 -15.93 4.03
CA ALA A 215 -23.06 -15.85 3.42
C ALA A 215 -22.49 -14.42 3.47
N ILE A 216 -23.33 -13.40 3.24
CA ILE A 216 -22.91 -11.99 3.35
C ILE A 216 -22.53 -11.67 4.80
N GLU A 217 -23.34 -12.06 5.78
CA GLU A 217 -23.02 -11.82 7.19
C GLU A 217 -21.74 -12.58 7.62
N ALA A 218 -21.53 -13.80 7.16
CA ALA A 218 -20.29 -14.54 7.41
C ALA A 218 -19.06 -13.81 6.82
N ALA A 219 -19.14 -13.31 5.59
CA ALA A 219 -18.06 -12.54 4.98
C ALA A 219 -17.81 -11.20 5.72
N ARG A 220 -18.87 -10.55 6.23
CA ARG A 220 -18.78 -9.30 7.00
C ARG A 220 -18.07 -9.44 8.35
N VAL A 221 -17.97 -10.63 8.90
CA VAL A 221 -17.12 -10.89 10.08
C VAL A 221 -15.65 -10.57 9.79
N HIS A 222 -15.22 -10.77 8.54
CA HIS A 222 -13.83 -10.57 8.10
C HIS A 222 -13.58 -9.17 7.54
N ASP A 223 -14.55 -8.60 6.80
CA ASP A 223 -14.46 -7.25 6.24
C ASP A 223 -15.87 -6.65 6.15
N PRO A 224 -16.13 -5.44 6.66
CA PRO A 224 -17.42 -4.76 6.53
C PRO A 224 -17.82 -4.48 5.08
N LYS A 225 -16.90 -4.57 4.13
CA LYS A 225 -17.14 -4.52 2.68
C LYS A 225 -17.05 -5.93 2.11
N VAL A 226 -18.10 -6.36 1.41
CA VAL A 226 -18.21 -7.69 0.81
C VAL A 226 -18.34 -7.56 -0.70
N LEU A 227 -17.69 -8.44 -1.43
CA LEU A 227 -17.87 -8.60 -2.87
C LEU A 227 -18.69 -9.86 -3.15
N VAL A 228 -19.68 -9.73 -4.03
CA VAL A 228 -20.44 -10.86 -4.57
C VAL A 228 -20.14 -10.96 -6.06
N GLU A 229 -19.54 -12.05 -6.49
CA GLU A 229 -19.11 -12.25 -7.88
C GLU A 229 -19.92 -13.34 -8.57
N ALA A 230 -20.26 -13.11 -9.82
CA ALA A 230 -20.80 -14.16 -10.68
C ALA A 230 -19.79 -15.30 -10.81
N ALA A 231 -20.27 -16.55 -10.71
CA ALA A 231 -19.41 -17.70 -10.99
C ALA A 231 -18.96 -17.70 -12.45
N VAL A 232 -17.71 -18.01 -12.68
CA VAL A 232 -17.15 -18.20 -14.01
C VAL A 232 -16.91 -19.68 -14.24
N ASP A 233 -17.52 -20.23 -15.28
CA ASP A 233 -17.26 -21.61 -15.71
C ASP A 233 -16.02 -21.62 -16.60
N GLY A 234 -14.89 -22.06 -16.06
CA GLY A 234 -13.61 -22.04 -16.73
C GLY A 234 -12.47 -22.63 -15.90
N LEU A 235 -11.28 -22.52 -16.44
CA LEU A 235 -10.04 -22.94 -15.78
C LEU A 235 -9.48 -21.76 -14.97
N GLU A 236 -8.98 -22.03 -13.77
CA GLU A 236 -8.20 -21.06 -13.00
C GLU A 236 -6.75 -21.06 -13.49
N ILE A 237 -6.30 -19.91 -13.96
CA ILE A 237 -4.98 -19.71 -14.56
C ILE A 237 -4.23 -18.64 -13.80
N GLU A 238 -3.01 -18.94 -13.43
CA GLU A 238 -2.10 -17.98 -12.78
C GLU A 238 -0.95 -17.60 -13.73
N CYS A 239 -0.48 -16.36 -13.63
CA CYS A 239 0.68 -15.87 -14.39
C CYS A 239 1.55 -14.97 -13.51
N ALA A 240 2.82 -15.32 -13.39
CA ALA A 240 3.79 -14.53 -12.62
C ALA A 240 4.32 -13.37 -13.47
N VAL A 241 4.49 -12.21 -12.86
CA VAL A 241 5.02 -11.00 -13.50
C VAL A 241 6.19 -10.46 -12.70
N LEU A 242 7.24 -10.05 -13.40
CA LEU A 242 8.36 -9.27 -12.86
C LEU A 242 8.42 -7.92 -13.56
N GLU A 243 8.82 -6.92 -12.81
CA GLU A 243 9.20 -5.61 -13.36
C GLU A 243 10.34 -5.77 -14.37
N GLY A 244 10.23 -5.05 -15.50
CA GLY A 244 11.24 -5.06 -16.54
C GLY A 244 12.58 -4.50 -16.05
N LEU A 245 13.68 -5.08 -16.57
CA LEU A 245 15.01 -4.57 -16.28
C LEU A 245 15.20 -3.22 -16.96
N ASP A 246 15.95 -2.34 -16.28
CA ASP A 246 16.41 -1.04 -16.81
C ASP A 246 15.29 -0.13 -17.32
N GLY A 247 14.10 -0.22 -16.68
CA GLY A 247 12.91 0.53 -17.08
C GLY A 247 12.21 -0.03 -18.33
N GLY A 248 12.52 -1.26 -18.70
CA GLY A 248 11.79 -2.01 -19.73
C GLY A 248 10.37 -2.38 -19.29
N PRO A 249 9.55 -2.90 -20.23
CA PRO A 249 8.20 -3.36 -19.90
C PRO A 249 8.23 -4.54 -18.93
N PRO A 250 7.15 -4.78 -18.16
CA PRO A 250 7.06 -5.95 -17.30
C PRO A 250 7.13 -7.25 -18.11
N GLU A 251 7.66 -8.27 -17.48
CA GLU A 251 7.87 -9.59 -18.08
C GLU A 251 6.95 -10.62 -17.42
N ALA A 252 6.27 -11.43 -18.21
CA ALA A 252 5.37 -12.48 -17.73
C ALA A 252 5.97 -13.87 -17.95
N SER A 253 5.80 -14.75 -16.97
CA SER A 253 6.15 -16.16 -17.04
C SER A 253 5.26 -16.94 -18.03
N VAL A 254 5.55 -18.21 -18.24
CA VAL A 254 4.55 -19.15 -18.75
C VAL A 254 3.39 -19.24 -17.74
N PRO A 255 2.10 -19.32 -18.21
CA PRO A 255 0.97 -19.48 -17.29
C PRO A 255 0.95 -20.89 -16.67
N GLY A 256 0.42 -20.96 -15.44
CA GLY A 256 0.10 -22.21 -14.76
C GLY A 256 -1.40 -22.38 -14.59
N GLN A 257 -1.90 -23.61 -14.63
CA GLN A 257 -3.28 -23.95 -14.28
C GLN A 257 -3.32 -24.49 -12.86
N VAL A 258 -4.24 -23.96 -12.06
CA VAL A 258 -4.61 -24.54 -10.76
C VAL A 258 -5.56 -25.71 -11.00
N VAL A 259 -5.20 -26.88 -10.52
CA VAL A 259 -6.04 -28.09 -10.59
C VAL A 259 -6.39 -28.51 -9.17
N VAL A 260 -7.66 -28.43 -8.84
CA VAL A 260 -8.17 -28.90 -7.54
C VAL A 260 -8.67 -30.32 -7.73
N ASP A 261 -8.24 -31.24 -6.87
CA ASP A 261 -8.77 -32.61 -6.91
C ASP A 261 -10.27 -32.58 -6.58
N THR A 262 -11.07 -33.27 -7.40
CA THR A 262 -12.55 -33.21 -7.41
C THR A 262 -13.22 -33.71 -6.13
N GLY A 263 -12.45 -34.14 -5.13
CA GLY A 263 -12.95 -34.52 -3.80
C GLY A 263 -13.18 -33.32 -2.85
N SER A 264 -12.58 -32.15 -3.13
CA SER A 264 -12.74 -30.93 -2.35
C SER A 264 -13.62 -29.94 -3.11
N ALA A 265 -14.71 -29.47 -2.53
CA ALA A 265 -15.63 -28.54 -3.15
C ALA A 265 -15.05 -27.12 -3.34
N PHE A 266 -13.88 -26.84 -2.78
CA PHE A 266 -13.25 -25.51 -2.74
C PHE A 266 -11.72 -25.59 -2.72
N TYR A 267 -11.09 -24.60 -3.35
CA TYR A 267 -9.66 -24.28 -3.25
C TYR A 267 -9.45 -23.37 -2.03
N ASP A 268 -9.48 -23.96 -0.83
CA ASP A 268 -9.27 -23.27 0.43
C ASP A 268 -7.79 -23.26 0.87
N PHE A 269 -7.51 -22.68 2.04
CA PHE A 269 -6.16 -22.58 2.60
C PHE A 269 -5.49 -23.95 2.78
N GLU A 270 -6.24 -24.96 3.27
CA GLU A 270 -5.71 -26.33 3.46
C GLU A 270 -5.35 -26.96 2.12
N ALA A 271 -6.20 -26.80 1.10
CA ALA A 271 -5.93 -27.28 -0.25
C ALA A 271 -4.73 -26.60 -0.91
N LYS A 272 -4.51 -25.30 -0.60
CA LYS A 272 -3.38 -24.52 -1.16
C LYS A 272 -2.02 -24.92 -0.62
N TYR A 273 -1.91 -25.23 0.66
CA TYR A 273 -0.61 -25.31 1.35
C TYR A 273 -0.37 -26.62 2.11
N LEU A 274 -1.41 -27.35 2.50
CA LEU A 274 -1.29 -28.51 3.40
C LEU A 274 -1.79 -29.83 2.81
N ALA A 275 -2.72 -29.78 1.86
CA ALA A 275 -3.30 -30.99 1.29
C ALA A 275 -2.57 -31.46 0.04
N SER A 276 -2.44 -32.77 -0.11
CA SER A 276 -1.87 -33.44 -1.29
C SER A 276 -2.79 -33.37 -2.55
N GLY A 277 -3.85 -32.54 -2.51
CA GLY A 277 -4.92 -32.53 -3.52
C GLY A 277 -4.93 -31.38 -4.52
N THR A 278 -4.00 -30.41 -4.42
CA THR A 278 -3.89 -29.33 -5.40
C THR A 278 -2.61 -29.48 -6.20
N PHE A 279 -2.74 -29.47 -7.50
CA PHE A 279 -1.62 -29.57 -8.42
C PHE A 279 -1.59 -28.34 -9.33
N MET A 280 -0.37 -27.87 -9.61
CA MET A 280 -0.16 -26.91 -10.69
C MET A 280 0.29 -27.63 -11.95
N THR A 281 -0.43 -27.40 -13.04
CA THR A 281 0.04 -27.82 -14.38
C THR A 281 0.76 -26.64 -15.03
N ILE A 282 2.07 -26.75 -15.18
CA ILE A 282 2.93 -25.70 -15.73
C ILE A 282 3.78 -26.28 -16.88
N PRO A 283 3.71 -25.73 -18.09
CA PRO A 283 2.77 -24.71 -18.57
C PRO A 283 1.30 -25.16 -18.52
N ALA A 284 0.39 -24.19 -18.34
CA ALA A 284 -1.05 -24.47 -18.45
C ALA A 284 -1.40 -25.05 -19.84
N PRO A 285 -2.32 -26.03 -19.94
CA PRO A 285 -2.71 -26.64 -21.20
C PRO A 285 -3.67 -25.76 -22.02
N LEU A 286 -3.21 -24.53 -22.30
CA LEU A 286 -3.96 -23.56 -23.09
C LEU A 286 -3.53 -23.56 -24.55
N PRO A 287 -4.43 -23.19 -25.48
CA PRO A 287 -4.00 -22.84 -26.83
C PRO A 287 -2.93 -21.73 -26.80
N ALA A 288 -1.94 -21.79 -27.67
CA ALA A 288 -0.83 -20.85 -27.70
C ALA A 288 -1.27 -19.36 -27.71
N ALA A 289 -2.32 -19.06 -28.50
CA ALA A 289 -2.90 -17.71 -28.55
C ALA A 289 -3.54 -17.28 -27.22
N ALA A 290 -4.16 -18.21 -26.48
CA ALA A 290 -4.73 -17.94 -25.16
C ALA A 290 -3.63 -17.74 -24.12
N ALA A 291 -2.60 -18.58 -24.10
CA ALA A 291 -1.45 -18.43 -23.21
C ALA A 291 -0.76 -17.07 -23.42
N GLU A 292 -0.57 -16.66 -24.66
CA GLU A 292 0.02 -15.35 -24.97
C GLU A 292 -0.92 -14.18 -24.58
N ARG A 293 -2.23 -14.35 -24.71
CA ARG A 293 -3.21 -13.38 -24.24
C ARG A 293 -3.16 -13.23 -22.71
N VAL A 294 -3.04 -14.34 -21.97
CA VAL A 294 -2.88 -14.31 -20.49
C VAL A 294 -1.63 -13.53 -20.11
N ARG A 295 -0.49 -13.82 -20.74
CA ARG A 295 0.78 -13.13 -20.47
C ARG A 295 0.69 -11.61 -20.71
N ARG A 296 0.12 -11.20 -21.85
CA ARG A 296 -0.10 -9.78 -22.16
C ARG A 296 -1.04 -9.10 -21.16
N LEU A 297 -2.14 -9.78 -20.78
CA LEU A 297 -3.06 -9.25 -19.80
C LEU A 297 -2.41 -9.15 -18.40
N ALA A 298 -1.57 -10.11 -18.02
CA ALA A 298 -0.85 -10.07 -16.75
C ALA A 298 0.06 -8.83 -16.65
N CYS A 299 0.84 -8.56 -17.70
CA CYS A 299 1.63 -7.33 -17.78
C CYS A 299 0.75 -6.07 -17.76
N ALA A 300 -0.36 -6.06 -18.49
CA ALA A 300 -1.26 -4.91 -18.53
C ALA A 300 -1.96 -4.64 -17.17
N VAL A 301 -2.30 -5.69 -16.40
CA VAL A 301 -2.83 -5.57 -15.04
C VAL A 301 -1.78 -5.03 -14.09
N PHE A 302 -0.53 -5.52 -14.20
CA PHE A 302 0.61 -5.03 -13.44
C PHE A 302 0.80 -3.52 -13.62
N ASP A 303 0.81 -3.05 -14.88
CA ASP A 303 0.92 -1.63 -15.21
C ASP A 303 -0.32 -0.83 -14.78
N ALA A 304 -1.53 -1.41 -14.86
CA ALA A 304 -2.77 -0.72 -14.56
C ALA A 304 -2.84 -0.22 -13.10
N ILE A 305 -2.35 -1.02 -12.16
CA ILE A 305 -2.30 -0.65 -10.73
C ILE A 305 -0.97 0.02 -10.34
N SER A 306 -0.09 0.31 -11.31
CA SER A 306 1.26 0.83 -11.05
C SER A 306 2.06 -0.12 -10.14
N CYS A 307 1.99 -1.42 -10.40
CA CYS A 307 2.74 -2.42 -9.64
C CYS A 307 4.23 -2.34 -9.97
N GLU A 308 5.03 -2.75 -9.04
CA GLU A 308 6.49 -2.76 -9.12
C GLU A 308 7.04 -4.08 -8.58
N GLY A 309 8.27 -4.39 -8.92
CA GLY A 309 9.01 -5.56 -8.45
C GLY A 309 8.45 -6.88 -8.97
N LEU A 310 7.38 -7.38 -8.35
CA LEU A 310 6.79 -8.68 -8.68
C LEU A 310 5.28 -8.71 -8.38
N ALA A 311 4.56 -9.58 -9.09
CA ALA A 311 3.17 -9.92 -8.79
C ALA A 311 2.80 -11.26 -9.40
N ARG A 312 1.69 -11.85 -8.93
CA ARG A 312 0.97 -12.94 -9.60
C ARG A 312 -0.42 -12.45 -9.96
N VAL A 313 -0.78 -12.58 -11.22
CA VAL A 313 -2.12 -12.24 -11.71
C VAL A 313 -2.88 -13.53 -11.97
N ASP A 314 -4.05 -13.61 -11.39
CA ASP A 314 -4.92 -14.80 -11.45
C ASP A 314 -6.09 -14.52 -12.38
N PHE A 315 -6.43 -15.50 -13.21
CA PHE A 315 -7.40 -15.40 -14.30
C PHE A 315 -8.38 -16.58 -14.29
N PHE A 316 -9.53 -16.34 -14.91
CA PHE A 316 -10.38 -17.40 -15.40
C PHE A 316 -10.28 -17.50 -16.93
N TYR A 317 -10.00 -18.69 -17.45
CA TYR A 317 -10.12 -18.99 -18.87
C TYR A 317 -11.43 -19.73 -19.11
N THR A 318 -12.41 -19.04 -19.70
CA THR A 318 -13.77 -19.55 -19.88
C THR A 318 -13.85 -20.62 -20.98
N ARG A 319 -14.92 -21.41 -20.97
CA ARG A 319 -15.20 -22.37 -22.08
C ARG A 319 -15.42 -21.67 -23.42
N ALA A 320 -15.82 -20.42 -23.44
CA ALA A 320 -15.95 -19.61 -24.66
C ALA A 320 -14.59 -19.09 -25.18
N GLY A 321 -13.50 -19.30 -24.43
CA GLY A 321 -12.17 -18.83 -24.79
C GLY A 321 -11.83 -17.42 -24.33
N ASP A 322 -12.68 -16.83 -23.48
CA ASP A 322 -12.39 -15.54 -22.87
C ASP A 322 -11.44 -15.69 -21.70
N VAL A 323 -10.61 -14.65 -21.50
CA VAL A 323 -9.73 -14.53 -20.34
C VAL A 323 -10.24 -13.38 -19.49
N LEU A 324 -10.62 -13.64 -18.25
CA LEU A 324 -11.10 -12.66 -17.28
C LEU A 324 -10.12 -12.55 -16.12
N VAL A 325 -9.76 -11.33 -15.72
CA VAL A 325 -8.92 -11.09 -14.53
C VAL A 325 -9.76 -11.39 -13.29
N ASN A 326 -9.22 -12.23 -12.41
CA ASN A 326 -9.79 -12.50 -11.09
C ASN A 326 -9.20 -11.55 -10.06
N GLU A 327 -7.89 -11.67 -9.81
CA GLU A 327 -7.18 -10.84 -8.83
C GLU A 327 -5.69 -10.68 -9.17
N ILE A 328 -5.00 -9.78 -8.45
CA ILE A 328 -3.55 -9.64 -8.45
C ILE A 328 -3.03 -9.76 -7.03
N ASN A 329 -1.97 -10.53 -6.85
CA ASN A 329 -1.26 -10.74 -5.60
C ASN A 329 0.09 -10.02 -5.68
N THR A 330 0.28 -9.00 -4.87
CA THR A 330 1.45 -8.11 -4.96
C THR A 330 2.68 -8.63 -4.20
N MET A 331 2.50 -9.66 -3.37
CA MET A 331 3.57 -10.44 -2.75
C MET A 331 3.21 -11.93 -2.78
N PRO A 332 3.36 -12.58 -3.95
CA PRO A 332 3.00 -13.98 -4.10
C PRO A 332 3.86 -14.90 -3.23
N GLY A 333 3.29 -16.03 -2.82
CA GLY A 333 4.00 -17.02 -2.01
C GLY A 333 5.29 -17.52 -2.67
N MET A 334 6.29 -17.74 -1.84
CA MET A 334 7.62 -18.24 -2.21
C MET A 334 7.92 -19.59 -1.53
N THR A 335 6.90 -20.41 -1.25
CA THR A 335 7.11 -21.76 -0.72
C THR A 335 7.47 -22.74 -1.85
N PRO A 336 7.96 -23.94 -1.55
CA PRO A 336 8.25 -24.95 -2.57
C PRO A 336 7.01 -25.36 -3.40
N ALA A 337 5.79 -25.19 -2.84
CA ALA A 337 4.53 -25.46 -3.51
C ALA A 337 3.93 -24.22 -4.20
N SER A 338 4.55 -23.06 -4.08
CA SER A 338 4.01 -21.82 -4.62
C SER A 338 4.19 -21.73 -6.13
N ALA A 339 3.13 -21.34 -6.81
CA ALA A 339 3.09 -21.22 -8.26
C ALA A 339 4.10 -20.21 -8.83
N PHE A 340 4.30 -19.08 -8.13
CA PHE A 340 5.17 -18.00 -8.62
C PHE A 340 6.59 -18.46 -8.96
N PRO A 341 7.37 -19.06 -8.03
CA PRO A 341 8.69 -19.56 -8.36
C PRO A 341 8.68 -20.72 -9.36
N MET A 342 7.65 -21.58 -9.33
CA MET A 342 7.52 -22.70 -10.27
C MET A 342 7.33 -22.23 -11.71
N MET A 343 6.46 -21.23 -11.94
CA MET A 343 6.22 -20.66 -13.25
C MET A 343 7.46 -19.97 -13.81
N TRP A 344 8.23 -19.26 -12.98
CA TRP A 344 9.49 -18.65 -13.41
C TRP A 344 10.57 -19.70 -13.70
N ALA A 345 10.67 -20.76 -12.90
CA ALA A 345 11.56 -21.88 -13.19
C ALA A 345 11.24 -22.54 -14.54
N ALA A 346 9.95 -22.76 -14.82
CA ALA A 346 9.49 -23.29 -16.11
C ALA A 346 9.72 -22.30 -17.28
N THR A 347 9.85 -21.00 -17.00
CA THR A 347 10.21 -19.97 -17.98
C THR A 347 11.72 -19.88 -18.21
N GLY A 348 12.53 -20.58 -17.42
CA GLY A 348 14.00 -20.59 -17.53
C GLY A 348 14.71 -19.69 -16.52
N LEU A 349 14.00 -19.14 -15.54
CA LEU A 349 14.58 -18.34 -14.45
C LEU A 349 14.48 -19.14 -13.13
N PRO A 350 15.54 -19.87 -12.74
CA PRO A 350 15.53 -20.68 -11.52
C PRO A 350 15.56 -19.79 -10.26
N LEU A 351 15.10 -20.34 -9.13
CA LEU A 351 14.87 -19.62 -7.89
C LEU A 351 16.03 -18.73 -7.41
N PRO A 352 17.31 -19.15 -7.39
CA PRO A 352 18.40 -18.25 -6.96
C PRO A 352 18.52 -17.01 -7.85
N GLN A 353 18.33 -17.16 -9.17
CA GLN A 353 18.37 -16.06 -10.13
C GLN A 353 17.12 -15.18 -10.02
N LEU A 354 15.96 -15.78 -9.72
CA LEU A 354 14.72 -15.06 -9.45
C LEU A 354 14.88 -14.14 -8.23
N ILE A 355 15.42 -14.66 -7.12
CA ILE A 355 15.69 -13.87 -5.91
C ILE A 355 16.67 -12.74 -6.22
N ASP A 356 17.76 -13.04 -6.92
CA ASP A 356 18.73 -12.04 -7.36
C ASP A 356 18.07 -10.94 -8.19
N ARG A 357 17.23 -11.31 -9.18
CA ARG A 357 16.49 -10.39 -10.02
C ARG A 357 15.60 -9.44 -9.20
N ILE A 358 14.85 -9.98 -8.24
CA ILE A 358 13.95 -9.21 -7.36
C ILE A 358 14.76 -8.19 -6.53
N ILE A 359 15.87 -8.63 -5.92
CA ILE A 359 16.74 -7.77 -5.11
C ILE A 359 17.37 -6.69 -5.98
N GLN A 360 17.93 -7.04 -7.13
CA GLN A 360 18.58 -6.08 -8.04
C GLN A 360 17.61 -5.03 -8.57
N THR A 361 16.36 -5.42 -8.86
CA THR A 361 15.31 -4.48 -9.25
C THR A 361 15.04 -3.46 -8.15
N ALA A 362 14.91 -3.91 -6.89
CA ALA A 362 14.69 -3.04 -5.75
C ALA A 362 15.86 -2.07 -5.47
N LEU A 363 17.10 -2.53 -5.66
CA LEU A 363 18.30 -1.70 -5.47
C LEU A 363 18.43 -0.56 -6.48
N ARG A 364 17.86 -0.72 -7.68
CA ARG A 364 17.83 0.32 -8.73
C ARG A 364 16.84 1.42 -8.45
N LYS A 365 15.81 1.13 -7.67
CA LYS A 365 14.83 2.13 -7.23
C LYS A 365 15.45 3.03 -6.18
N GLY A 366 15.09 4.31 -6.20
CA GLY A 366 15.39 5.18 -5.09
C GLY A 366 14.60 4.77 -3.84
N PRO A 367 15.00 5.22 -2.65
CA PRO A 367 14.22 5.00 -1.44
C PRO A 367 12.94 5.84 -1.49
N GLY A 368 11.81 5.23 -1.89
CA GLY A 368 10.49 5.88 -1.91
C GLY A 368 10.36 7.15 -2.77
N PRO A 369 9.30 7.94 -2.57
CA PRO A 369 9.10 9.19 -3.28
C PRO A 369 10.30 10.12 -3.07
N ARG A 370 10.82 10.72 -4.15
CA ARG A 370 11.88 11.72 -4.05
C ARG A 370 11.37 12.90 -3.22
N LEU A 371 11.75 12.94 -1.96
CA LEU A 371 11.55 14.15 -1.17
C LEU A 371 12.43 15.24 -1.77
N PRO A 372 11.87 16.43 -2.09
CA PRO A 372 12.70 17.55 -2.51
C PRO A 372 13.74 17.80 -1.43
N SER A 373 14.99 18.06 -1.82
CA SER A 373 16.01 18.47 -0.86
C SER A 373 15.51 19.68 -0.07
N ALA A 374 15.99 19.88 1.14
CA ALA A 374 15.61 21.06 1.93
C ALA A 374 15.86 22.38 1.18
N ALA A 375 16.76 22.37 0.18
CA ALA A 375 17.01 23.50 -0.73
C ALA A 375 15.92 23.63 -1.82
N GLU A 376 15.29 22.53 -2.23
CA GLU A 376 14.23 22.50 -3.24
C GLU A 376 12.84 22.71 -2.64
N CYS A 377 12.66 22.47 -1.34
CA CYS A 377 11.41 22.79 -0.62
C CYS A 377 11.14 24.30 -0.54
N TYR A 378 12.13 25.14 -0.83
CA TYR A 378 11.93 26.58 -1.00
C TYR A 378 11.57 26.87 -2.47
N PHE A 379 10.37 26.52 -2.88
CA PHE A 379 9.80 26.95 -4.15
C PHE A 379 9.49 28.45 -4.10
N LEU A 380 10.55 29.25 -4.05
CA LEU A 380 10.49 30.62 -4.52
C LEU A 380 11.09 30.58 -5.94
N PRO A 381 10.30 30.88 -7.00
CA PRO A 381 10.84 31.04 -8.33
C PRO A 381 12.09 31.92 -8.28
N SER A 382 13.05 31.68 -9.13
CA SER A 382 14.32 32.41 -9.20
C SER A 382 14.18 33.96 -9.25
N GLY A 383 12.97 34.47 -9.51
CA GLY A 383 12.60 35.90 -9.42
C GLY A 383 12.38 36.46 -8.01
N PHE A 384 12.34 35.62 -6.95
CA PHE A 384 12.21 36.08 -5.55
C PHE A 384 13.55 36.26 -4.82
N SER A 385 14.65 36.20 -5.54
CA SER A 385 16.01 36.47 -5.02
C SER A 385 16.12 37.77 -4.17
N PRO A 386 15.42 38.88 -4.48
CA PRO A 386 15.44 40.07 -3.65
C PRO A 386 14.77 39.89 -2.26
N LEU A 387 13.68 39.06 -2.22
CA LEU A 387 12.94 38.81 -0.98
C LEU A 387 13.75 37.93 -0.02
N THR A 388 14.40 36.91 -0.55
CA THR A 388 15.29 36.03 0.25
C THR A 388 16.53 36.76 0.73
N ARG A 389 17.04 37.73 -0.02
CA ARG A 389 18.16 38.55 0.39
C ARG A 389 17.77 39.58 1.48
N ALA A 390 16.58 40.19 1.35
CA ALA A 390 16.02 41.10 2.37
C ALA A 390 15.70 40.38 3.67
N LEU A 391 15.21 39.14 3.61
CA LEU A 391 14.95 38.27 4.77
C LEU A 391 16.22 37.84 5.51
N LYS A 392 17.35 37.68 4.79
CA LYS A 392 18.63 37.31 5.38
C LYS A 392 19.36 38.52 6.02
N SER A 393 19.08 39.74 5.57
CA SER A 393 19.74 40.97 6.03
C SER A 393 18.96 41.79 7.04
N ALA A 394 17.68 41.43 7.30
CA ALA A 394 16.86 42.15 8.26
C ALA A 394 17.21 41.76 9.72
N PRO A 395 17.39 42.67 10.64
CA PRO A 395 17.58 42.33 12.06
C PRO A 395 16.35 41.60 12.59
N ALA A 396 16.58 40.46 13.24
CA ALA A 396 15.58 39.46 13.64
C ALA A 396 14.41 39.99 14.52
N ARG A 397 14.46 41.23 14.97
CA ARG A 397 13.47 41.80 15.91
C ARG A 397 12.20 42.34 15.25
N ASN A 398 12.27 42.84 14.03
CA ASN A 398 11.11 43.52 13.40
C ASN A 398 10.42 42.75 12.29
N PHE A 399 11.02 41.68 11.75
CA PHE A 399 10.42 40.85 10.70
C PHE A 399 9.76 39.57 11.20
N GLY A 400 10.15 39.13 12.41
CA GLY A 400 9.70 37.86 12.96
C GLY A 400 8.19 37.77 13.23
N THR A 401 7.56 38.85 13.64
CA THR A 401 6.15 38.89 14.02
C THR A 401 5.20 38.93 12.82
N ALA A 402 5.52 39.66 11.78
CA ALA A 402 4.64 39.75 10.59
C ALA A 402 4.70 38.50 9.69
N LEU A 403 5.88 37.85 9.60
CA LEU A 403 6.05 36.63 8.82
C LEU A 403 5.52 35.37 9.52
N LEU A 404 5.56 35.35 10.84
CA LEU A 404 5.04 34.24 11.63
C LEU A 404 3.56 33.97 11.38
N GLY A 405 2.76 35.00 11.24
CA GLY A 405 1.35 34.87 10.88
C GLY A 405 1.15 34.20 9.53
N THR A 406 1.94 34.56 8.55
CA THR A 406 1.84 34.03 7.19
C THR A 406 2.40 32.60 7.08
N TRP A 407 3.42 32.27 7.87
CA TRP A 407 4.03 30.93 7.86
C TRP A 407 3.26 29.89 8.67
N MET A 408 2.50 30.32 9.68
CA MET A 408 1.61 29.39 10.41
C MET A 408 0.45 28.89 9.57
N VAL A 409 0.14 29.55 8.45
CA VAL A 409 -0.89 29.14 7.48
C VAL A 409 -0.30 28.27 6.36
N ALA A 410 1.00 28.29 6.17
CA ALA A 410 1.69 27.45 5.21
C ALA A 410 2.19 26.16 5.88
N PRO A 411 2.00 24.97 5.32
CA PRO A 411 2.44 23.69 5.92
C PRO A 411 3.96 23.52 6.05
N VAL A 412 4.75 24.56 5.81
CA VAL A 412 6.22 24.52 5.73
C VAL A 412 6.89 25.42 6.78
N ALA A 413 6.24 25.73 7.88
CA ALA A 413 6.90 26.47 8.95
C ALA A 413 7.87 25.57 9.71
N GLY A 414 9.13 25.68 9.36
CA GLY A 414 10.19 24.99 10.07
C GLY A 414 10.27 25.41 11.55
N LEU A 415 11.04 24.69 12.32
CA LEU A 415 11.30 24.82 13.75
C LEU A 415 11.46 26.27 14.30
N ARG A 416 11.81 27.23 13.47
CA ARG A 416 11.93 28.66 13.85
C ARG A 416 10.58 29.34 14.08
N ALA A 417 9.52 28.93 13.36
CA ALA A 417 8.16 29.45 13.57
C ALA A 417 7.58 28.98 14.92
N VAL A 418 7.85 27.74 15.31
CA VAL A 418 7.44 27.20 16.61
C VAL A 418 8.10 27.92 17.78
N ARG A 419 9.39 28.34 17.64
CA ARG A 419 10.12 29.06 18.68
C ARG A 419 9.62 30.51 18.87
N ALA A 420 9.22 31.15 17.80
CA ALA A 420 8.67 32.49 17.88
C ALA A 420 7.19 32.51 18.33
N GLY A 421 6.42 31.46 18.00
CA GLY A 421 5.08 31.22 18.55
C GLY A 421 5.07 31.14 20.09
N ARG A 422 6.12 30.56 20.68
CA ARG A 422 6.28 30.54 22.14
C ARG A 422 6.48 31.95 22.75
N SER A 423 7.11 32.88 22.06
CA SER A 423 7.32 34.23 22.58
C SER A 423 6.03 35.07 22.56
N LEU A 424 5.06 34.75 21.73
CA LEU A 424 3.75 35.41 21.67
C LEU A 424 2.78 34.96 22.79
N PHE A 425 2.99 33.75 23.34
CA PHE A 425 2.14 33.18 24.38
C PHE A 425 2.79 33.15 25.78
N SER A 426 3.92 33.86 26.01
CA SER A 426 4.73 33.81 27.25
C SER A 426 4.12 34.50 28.45
N LYS A 427 2.81 34.65 28.56
CA LYS A 427 2.17 35.18 29.78
C LYS A 427 1.40 34.14 30.61
N THR A 428 1.53 32.88 30.34
CA THR A 428 0.95 31.81 31.18
C THR A 428 1.99 30.72 31.47
N PRO A 429 2.22 30.37 32.73
CA PRO A 429 3.26 29.42 33.12
C PRO A 429 2.72 28.01 33.24
N ASN A 430 2.30 27.38 32.14
CA ASN A 430 2.21 25.90 32.09
C ASN A 430 1.92 25.42 30.66
N PRO A 431 2.70 24.53 30.10
CA PRO A 431 2.35 23.86 28.83
C PRO A 431 1.43 22.67 29.12
N VAL A 432 0.14 22.92 29.19
CA VAL A 432 -0.83 21.81 29.07
C VAL A 432 -0.85 21.43 27.60
N MET A 433 -0.45 20.20 27.29
CA MET A 433 -0.76 19.57 26.01
C MET A 433 -2.28 19.46 25.92
N ALA A 434 -2.91 20.40 25.25
CA ALA A 434 -4.33 20.31 24.92
C ALA A 434 -4.49 19.23 23.84
N THR A 435 -5.07 18.10 24.22
CA THR A 435 -5.69 17.20 23.26
C THR A 435 -6.78 18.00 22.55
N LEU A 436 -6.64 18.19 21.25
CA LEU A 436 -7.61 18.89 20.43
C LEU A 436 -8.95 18.14 20.48
N SER A 437 -9.92 18.68 21.20
CA SER A 437 -11.30 18.22 21.13
C SER A 437 -11.96 18.74 19.84
N PRO A 438 -12.97 18.07 19.30
CA PRO A 438 -13.68 18.51 18.10
C PRO A 438 -14.31 19.90 18.18
N PHE A 439 -14.45 20.48 19.37
CA PHE A 439 -15.01 21.82 19.59
C PHE A 439 -14.01 22.96 19.44
N ALA A 440 -12.71 22.67 19.35
CA ALA A 440 -11.67 23.70 19.17
C ALA A 440 -11.64 24.31 17.75
N THR A 441 -12.35 23.72 16.80
CA THR A 441 -12.40 24.21 15.42
C THR A 441 -13.22 25.47 15.22
N ALA A 442 -14.28 25.68 16.01
CA ALA A 442 -15.12 26.87 15.93
C ALA A 442 -14.40 28.12 16.44
N ASP A 443 -13.74 28.04 17.60
CA ASP A 443 -12.98 29.15 18.18
C ASP A 443 -11.76 29.51 17.33
N TRP A 444 -11.21 28.54 16.59
CA TRP A 444 -10.08 28.77 15.70
C TRP A 444 -10.50 29.52 14.42
N MET A 445 -11.70 29.26 13.88
CA MET A 445 -12.26 30.01 12.74
C MET A 445 -12.52 31.47 13.07
N VAL A 446 -13.05 31.78 14.27
CA VAL A 446 -13.23 33.17 14.72
C VAL A 446 -11.89 33.89 14.88
N SER A 447 -10.89 33.22 15.42
CA SER A 447 -9.54 33.74 15.55
C SER A 447 -8.86 33.99 14.19
N SER A 448 -9.13 33.15 13.19
CA SER A 448 -8.57 33.29 11.84
C SER A 448 -9.18 34.46 11.08
N THR A 449 -10.44 34.76 11.28
CA THR A 449 -11.13 35.90 10.64
C THR A 449 -10.64 37.25 11.19
N ALA A 450 -10.44 37.34 12.50
CA ALA A 450 -9.84 38.55 13.12
C ALA A 450 -8.40 38.77 12.65
N PHE A 451 -7.66 37.69 12.42
CA PHE A 451 -6.29 37.75 11.91
C PHE A 451 -6.22 38.18 10.43
N THR A 452 -7.17 37.72 9.60
CA THR A 452 -7.26 38.13 8.20
C THR A 452 -7.62 39.62 8.05
N ALA A 453 -8.45 40.15 8.93
CA ALA A 453 -8.76 41.59 8.99
C ALA A 453 -7.52 42.41 9.36
N SER A 454 -6.70 41.95 10.33
CA SER A 454 -5.46 42.61 10.75
C SER A 454 -4.40 42.63 9.63
N VAL A 455 -4.34 41.58 8.81
CA VAL A 455 -3.43 41.54 7.66
C VAL A 455 -3.92 42.45 6.52
N ALA A 456 -5.21 42.59 6.34
CA ALA A 456 -5.78 43.53 5.38
C ALA A 456 -5.47 45.00 5.75
N ASP A 457 -5.50 45.36 7.03
CA ASP A 457 -5.15 46.69 7.53
C ASP A 457 -3.65 46.97 7.37
N PHE A 458 -2.81 45.94 7.54
CA PHE A 458 -1.36 46.07 7.34
C PHE A 458 -0.97 46.31 5.87
N LEU A 459 -1.77 45.81 4.93
CA LEU A 459 -1.62 45.95 3.49
C LEU A 459 -2.36 47.17 2.91
N SER A 460 -2.74 48.13 3.74
CA SER A 460 -3.44 49.36 3.32
C SER A 460 -2.58 50.22 2.37
N PRO A 461 -3.19 50.85 1.36
CA PRO A 461 -2.50 51.60 0.30
C PRO A 461 -1.68 52.80 0.72
N SER A 462 -1.74 53.19 1.99
CA SER A 462 -1.04 54.37 2.52
C SER A 462 0.47 54.14 2.77
N ARG A 463 1.02 52.95 2.49
CA ARG A 463 2.45 52.68 2.63
C ARG A 463 3.09 52.36 1.30
N PRO A 464 3.92 53.23 0.71
CA PRO A 464 4.43 53.08 -0.64
C PRO A 464 5.32 51.88 -0.90
N GLU A 465 5.93 51.30 0.15
CA GLU A 465 6.80 50.11 0.02
C GLU A 465 6.05 48.83 -0.23
N ILE A 466 4.75 48.77 0.11
CA ILE A 466 3.91 47.56 -0.02
C ILE A 466 3.13 47.58 -1.34
N ALA A 467 2.90 48.74 -1.94
CA ALA A 467 2.25 48.89 -3.24
C ALA A 467 3.00 48.16 -4.37
N SER A 468 4.34 48.13 -4.29
CA SER A 468 5.19 47.38 -5.23
C SER A 468 5.05 45.87 -5.13
N ILE A 469 4.77 45.36 -3.95
CA ILE A 469 4.57 43.93 -3.71
C ILE A 469 3.18 43.48 -4.19
N ARG A 470 2.17 44.34 -3.99
CA ARG A 470 0.79 44.05 -4.39
C ARG A 470 0.61 43.99 -5.92
N SER A 471 1.24 44.90 -6.63
CA SER A 471 1.19 44.90 -8.11
C SER A 471 1.93 43.71 -8.73
N ARG A 472 2.94 43.18 -8.07
CA ARG A 472 3.66 42.00 -8.56
C ARG A 472 2.99 40.68 -8.21
N LEU A 473 2.26 40.59 -7.09
CA LEU A 473 1.46 39.41 -6.77
C LEU A 473 0.25 39.25 -7.71
N PHE A 474 -0.38 40.35 -8.11
CA PHE A 474 -1.52 40.33 -9.03
C PHE A 474 -1.14 40.01 -10.47
N MET A 475 0.09 40.24 -10.87
CA MET A 475 0.55 39.97 -12.26
C MET A 475 0.94 38.52 -12.49
N PHE A 476 1.01 37.67 -11.45
CA PHE A 476 1.44 36.27 -11.57
C PHE A 476 0.32 35.23 -11.40
N THR A 477 -0.96 35.65 -11.52
CA THR A 477 -2.09 34.73 -11.61
C THR A 477 -2.79 34.72 -12.98
N PRO A 478 -2.09 34.60 -14.09
CA PRO A 478 -2.76 34.66 -15.39
C PRO A 478 -3.15 33.30 -15.97
N ALA A 479 -3.24 32.22 -15.19
CA ALA A 479 -3.43 30.90 -15.76
C ALA A 479 -4.65 30.11 -15.23
N LEU A 480 -5.50 30.71 -14.42
CA LEU A 480 -6.77 30.07 -14.05
C LEU A 480 -7.93 31.00 -14.43
N PRO A 481 -8.86 30.55 -15.29
CA PRO A 481 -10.02 31.35 -15.63
C PRO A 481 -10.84 31.62 -14.36
N PRO A 482 -11.22 32.88 -14.09
CA PRO A 482 -11.87 33.26 -12.82
C PRO A 482 -13.23 32.59 -12.58
N GLN A 483 -13.78 31.91 -13.55
CA GLN A 483 -15.08 31.25 -13.49
C GLN A 483 -15.09 29.89 -12.79
N VAL A 484 -13.92 29.24 -12.59
CA VAL A 484 -13.87 27.87 -12.05
C VAL A 484 -13.58 27.85 -10.55
N ALA A 485 -12.93 28.87 -10.00
CA ALA A 485 -12.45 28.84 -8.62
C ALA A 485 -13.46 29.36 -7.56
N TRP A 486 -14.40 30.25 -7.94
CA TRP A 486 -15.23 30.96 -6.96
C TRP A 486 -16.75 30.71 -7.09
N ALA A 487 -17.22 30.23 -8.21
CA ALA A 487 -18.65 30.02 -8.45
C ALA A 487 -19.34 29.02 -7.49
N PRO A 488 -18.71 27.90 -7.04
CA PRO A 488 -19.32 26.99 -6.09
C PRO A 488 -19.45 27.56 -4.69
N ILE A 489 -18.47 28.36 -4.23
CA ILE A 489 -18.44 28.91 -2.87
C ILE A 489 -19.44 30.03 -2.71
N LEU A 490 -19.54 30.95 -3.68
CA LEU A 490 -20.51 32.04 -3.65
C LEU A 490 -21.97 31.58 -3.82
N ARG A 491 -22.22 30.47 -4.54
CA ARG A 491 -23.57 29.88 -4.64
C ARG A 491 -24.03 29.18 -3.37
N TYR A 492 -23.11 28.65 -2.58
CA TYR A 492 -23.46 27.96 -1.33
C TYR A 492 -23.86 28.95 -0.24
N GLU A 493 -23.19 30.11 -0.12
CA GLU A 493 -23.56 31.17 0.84
C GLU A 493 -24.86 31.89 0.48
N ALA A 494 -25.19 32.00 -0.82
CA ALA A 494 -26.42 32.65 -1.26
C ALA A 494 -27.68 31.76 -1.18
N ALA A 495 -27.54 30.44 -1.00
CA ALA A 495 -28.65 29.49 -1.05
C ALA A 495 -29.22 29.07 0.30
N ASN A 496 -28.69 29.50 1.44
CA ASN A 496 -29.18 29.04 2.74
C ASN A 496 -29.11 30.10 3.85
N PRO A 497 -30.13 31.03 3.93
CA PRO A 497 -30.18 32.02 4.99
C PRO A 497 -30.76 31.50 6.32
N SER A 498 -30.95 30.20 6.52
CA SER A 498 -31.64 29.62 7.65
C SER A 498 -30.74 28.87 8.68
N TYR A 499 -29.43 29.09 8.67
CA TYR A 499 -28.54 28.63 9.73
C TYR A 499 -27.73 29.82 10.30
N LEU A 500 -28.43 30.64 11.03
CA LEU A 500 -27.93 31.46 12.13
C LEU A 500 -28.74 31.14 13.37
#